data_b2aab16903af562f81485815b0311e22
#
_entry.id   b2aab16903af562f81485815b0311e22
#
_cell.length_a   1.000
_cell.length_b   1.000
_cell.length_c   1.000
_cell.angle_alpha   90.00
_cell.angle_beta   90.00
_cell.angle_gamma   90.00
#
_symmetry.space_group_name_H-M   'P 1'
#
loop_
_entity.id
_entity.type
_entity.pdbx_description
1 polymer ?
#
loop_
_entity_poly.entity_id
_entity_poly.type
_entity_poly.pdbx_seq_one_letter_code
_entity_poly.pdbx_strand_id
1 'polypeptide(L)'
;WGHNAIIRTRAFAASAGLPHLTAGGRDDLILSHDFVEAGLLRRAGWRVRFLPRVSGSFEETPGTLVDYVLRDQRWCRGNLQHLRLVGTAGLHPVSRFHLFHGAVSYLLSPAWFVLLIVWSLLGKDAETNVIRYFSEANPFFPDWPPAMSHIDSAVFLAIMYAMLLTPKIAGAGIIAAYPKAIRVFGGRAAFLTAFLVEVVLSIAYAPILMIQQTKAVLRALFSRSEPWEPQRRDARGYPL
;
A
#
# COMPACT_ATOMS: atom_id res chain seq x y z
N TRP A 1 -7.42 4.15 -12.01
CA TRP A 1 -7.75 2.90 -12.68
C TRP A 1 -7.95 1.82 -11.63
N GLY A 2 -8.97 1.00 -11.80
CA GLY A 2 -9.34 -0.01 -10.82
C GLY A 2 -10.75 -0.54 -11.08
N HIS A 3 -11.43 -1.01 -10.04
CA HIS A 3 -12.70 -1.74 -10.15
C HIS A 3 -13.83 -0.97 -10.86
N ASN A 4 -13.90 0.33 -10.73
CA ASN A 4 -14.99 1.15 -11.28
C ASN A 4 -14.55 1.84 -12.58
N ALA A 5 -14.21 1.05 -13.60
CA ALA A 5 -13.74 1.54 -14.89
C ALA A 5 -14.78 1.36 -16.00
N ILE A 6 -14.94 2.37 -16.84
CA ILE A 6 -15.71 2.28 -18.10
C ILE A 6 -14.72 2.30 -19.25
N ILE A 7 -14.74 1.27 -20.07
CA ILE A 7 -13.82 1.09 -21.17
C ILE A 7 -14.60 0.96 -22.48
N ARG A 8 -14.18 1.70 -23.52
CA ARG A 8 -14.73 1.52 -24.85
C ARG A 8 -14.38 0.11 -25.36
N THR A 9 -15.36 -0.73 -25.64
CA THR A 9 -15.18 -2.13 -26.05
C THR A 9 -14.21 -2.29 -27.24
N ARG A 10 -14.33 -1.44 -28.28
CA ARG A 10 -13.41 -1.46 -29.43
C ARG A 10 -11.97 -1.20 -29.03
N ALA A 11 -11.73 -0.25 -28.12
CA ALA A 11 -10.39 0.07 -27.65
C ALA A 11 -9.81 -1.09 -26.84
N PHE A 12 -10.61 -1.68 -25.96
CA PHE A 12 -10.23 -2.83 -25.15
C PHE A 12 -9.87 -4.03 -26.04
N ALA A 13 -10.77 -4.42 -26.92
CA ALA A 13 -10.57 -5.58 -27.80
C ALA A 13 -9.34 -5.44 -28.71
N ALA A 14 -9.06 -4.22 -29.19
CA ALA A 14 -7.92 -3.99 -30.09
C ALA A 14 -6.57 -3.81 -29.40
N SER A 15 -6.54 -3.46 -28.10
CA SER A 15 -5.31 -2.90 -27.51
C SER A 15 -4.98 -3.38 -26.11
N ALA A 16 -5.93 -3.98 -25.38
CA ALA A 16 -5.76 -4.33 -23.97
C ALA A 16 -5.48 -5.83 -23.74
N GLY A 17 -5.06 -6.57 -24.76
CA GLY A 17 -4.62 -7.96 -24.59
C GLY A 17 -3.44 -8.05 -23.62
N LEU A 18 -3.64 -8.76 -22.50
CA LEU A 18 -2.61 -8.91 -21.50
C LEU A 18 -1.47 -9.79 -22.01
N PRO A 19 -0.20 -9.41 -21.77
CA PRO A 19 0.93 -10.25 -22.14
C PRO A 19 0.96 -11.52 -21.26
N HIS A 20 1.39 -12.64 -21.87
CA HIS A 20 1.66 -13.85 -21.12
C HIS A 20 2.96 -13.68 -20.34
N LEU A 21 2.90 -13.92 -19.03
CA LEU A 21 4.08 -13.99 -18.18
C LEU A 21 4.41 -15.47 -17.94
N THR A 22 5.65 -15.85 -18.17
CA THR A 22 6.13 -17.21 -17.90
C THR A 22 6.90 -17.22 -16.57
N ALA A 23 6.48 -18.03 -15.61
CA ALA A 23 7.19 -18.27 -14.38
C ALA A 23 7.45 -19.76 -14.19
N GLY A 24 8.73 -20.18 -14.18
CA GLY A 24 9.09 -21.59 -14.03
C GLY A 24 8.51 -22.53 -15.12
N GLY A 25 8.37 -22.04 -16.36
CA GLY A 25 7.87 -22.80 -17.50
C GLY A 25 6.34 -22.94 -17.58
N ARG A 26 5.60 -22.17 -16.77
CA ARG A 26 4.12 -22.12 -16.80
C ARG A 26 3.64 -20.70 -17.03
N ASP A 27 2.47 -20.57 -17.67
CA ASP A 27 1.79 -19.28 -17.81
C ASP A 27 1.36 -18.76 -16.44
N ASP A 28 1.76 -17.55 -16.13
CA ASP A 28 1.42 -16.83 -14.91
C ASP A 28 0.44 -15.70 -15.26
N LEU A 29 -0.76 -15.79 -14.72
CA LEU A 29 -1.79 -14.78 -14.94
C LEU A 29 -1.42 -13.47 -14.26
N ILE A 30 -1.62 -12.35 -14.94
CA ILE A 30 -1.45 -11.02 -14.37
C ILE A 30 -2.61 -10.74 -13.41
N LEU A 31 -2.31 -10.69 -12.10
CA LEU A 31 -3.33 -10.55 -11.07
C LEU A 31 -3.80 -9.10 -10.87
N SER A 32 -2.91 -8.11 -11.06
CA SER A 32 -3.25 -6.67 -11.00
C SER A 32 -3.20 -6.09 -12.42
N HIS A 33 -4.18 -6.45 -13.24
CA HIS A 33 -4.22 -6.12 -14.67
C HIS A 33 -4.56 -4.66 -14.94
N ASP A 34 -5.24 -3.97 -14.05
CA ASP A 34 -5.77 -2.61 -14.24
C ASP A 34 -4.73 -1.60 -14.77
N PHE A 35 -3.57 -1.53 -14.12
CA PHE A 35 -2.49 -0.62 -14.54
C PHE A 35 -1.87 -1.03 -15.88
N VAL A 36 -1.82 -2.33 -16.15
CA VAL A 36 -1.29 -2.88 -17.40
C VAL A 36 -2.23 -2.54 -18.55
N GLU A 37 -3.52 -2.79 -18.41
CA GLU A 37 -4.56 -2.43 -19.39
C GLU A 37 -4.55 -0.94 -19.69
N ALA A 38 -4.51 -0.09 -18.64
CA ALA A 38 -4.40 1.35 -18.81
C ALA A 38 -3.15 1.76 -19.58
N GLY A 39 -2.01 1.10 -19.29
CA GLY A 39 -0.75 1.31 -20.01
C GLY A 39 -0.83 0.91 -21.47
N LEU A 40 -1.44 -0.23 -21.79
CA LEU A 40 -1.62 -0.74 -23.14
C LEU A 40 -2.57 0.14 -23.96
N LEU A 41 -3.68 0.58 -23.36
CA LEU A 41 -4.61 1.53 -24.00
C LEU A 41 -3.90 2.85 -24.34
N ARG A 42 -3.10 3.39 -23.41
CA ARG A 42 -2.31 4.60 -23.68
C ARG A 42 -1.27 4.38 -24.77
N ARG A 43 -0.59 3.24 -24.78
CA ARG A 43 0.37 2.86 -25.84
C ARG A 43 -0.29 2.86 -27.22
N ALA A 44 -1.55 2.43 -27.30
CA ALA A 44 -2.33 2.43 -28.52
C ALA A 44 -2.94 3.80 -28.89
N GLY A 45 -2.61 4.88 -28.17
CA GLY A 45 -3.10 6.24 -28.45
C GLY A 45 -4.43 6.60 -27.80
N TRP A 46 -5.02 5.69 -27.02
CA TRP A 46 -6.27 5.98 -26.30
C TRP A 46 -6.03 6.83 -25.06
N ARG A 47 -6.99 7.68 -24.73
CA ARG A 47 -6.93 8.51 -23.52
C ARG A 47 -7.48 7.72 -22.32
N VAL A 48 -6.72 7.67 -21.25
CA VAL A 48 -7.14 7.17 -19.94
C VAL A 48 -7.31 8.36 -19.01
N ARG A 49 -8.51 8.50 -18.41
CA ARG A 49 -8.85 9.64 -17.54
C ARG A 49 -9.43 9.15 -16.24
N PHE A 50 -9.07 9.81 -15.15
CA PHE A 50 -9.72 9.66 -13.87
C PHE A 50 -10.90 10.63 -13.78
N LEU A 51 -12.06 10.13 -13.35
CA LEU A 51 -13.29 10.90 -13.16
C LEU A 51 -13.60 11.00 -11.66
N PRO A 52 -13.15 12.06 -10.96
CA PRO A 52 -13.23 12.12 -9.50
C PRO A 52 -14.63 12.40 -8.95
N ARG A 53 -15.58 12.75 -9.81
CA ARG A 53 -16.94 13.14 -9.41
C ARG A 53 -17.98 12.34 -10.19
N VAL A 54 -18.08 11.06 -9.88
CA VAL A 54 -19.12 10.19 -10.45
C VAL A 54 -19.95 9.66 -9.30
N SER A 55 -21.28 9.88 -9.37
CA SER A 55 -22.23 9.30 -8.43
C SER A 55 -22.63 7.90 -8.87
N GLY A 56 -23.04 7.05 -7.92
CA GLY A 56 -23.55 5.70 -8.21
C GLY A 56 -22.44 4.64 -8.38
N SER A 57 -21.19 4.96 -8.06
CA SER A 57 -20.08 4.03 -8.07
C SER A 57 -19.54 3.89 -6.65
N PHE A 58 -19.70 2.72 -6.05
CA PHE A 58 -19.34 2.45 -4.67
C PHE A 58 -18.51 1.17 -4.58
N GLU A 59 -17.61 1.14 -3.63
CA GLU A 59 -16.81 -0.03 -3.30
C GLU A 59 -16.74 -0.16 -1.77
N GLU A 60 -16.83 -1.40 -1.29
CA GLU A 60 -16.65 -1.72 0.13
C GLU A 60 -15.25 -2.30 0.39
N THR A 61 -14.70 -1.93 1.52
CA THR A 61 -13.48 -2.56 2.04
C THR A 61 -13.80 -3.95 2.60
N PRO A 62 -12.82 -4.88 2.67
CA PRO A 62 -13.02 -6.15 3.35
C PRO A 62 -13.50 -5.96 4.78
N GLY A 63 -14.49 -6.75 5.19
CA GLY A 63 -15.09 -6.65 6.52
C GLY A 63 -14.22 -7.20 7.65
N THR A 64 -13.19 -7.99 7.34
CA THR A 64 -12.28 -8.59 8.33
C THR A 64 -10.83 -8.33 7.98
N LEU A 65 -9.95 -8.34 8.99
CA LEU A 65 -8.51 -8.23 8.80
C LEU A 65 -7.95 -9.40 7.97
N VAL A 66 -8.52 -10.59 8.12
CA VAL A 66 -8.10 -11.78 7.35
C VAL A 66 -8.38 -11.57 5.86
N ASP A 67 -9.59 -11.14 5.50
CA ASP A 67 -9.95 -10.86 4.11
C ASP A 67 -9.10 -9.73 3.52
N TYR A 68 -8.79 -8.72 4.34
CA TYR A 68 -7.89 -7.64 3.96
C TYR A 68 -6.50 -8.19 3.61
N VAL A 69 -5.90 -9.01 4.48
CA VAL A 69 -4.57 -9.61 4.28
C VAL A 69 -4.55 -10.52 3.05
N LEU A 70 -5.58 -11.36 2.84
CA LEU A 70 -5.68 -12.22 1.67
C LEU A 70 -5.78 -11.41 0.36
N ARG A 71 -6.55 -10.33 0.37
CA ARG A 71 -6.63 -9.41 -0.76
C ARG A 71 -5.29 -8.71 -1.03
N ASP A 72 -4.65 -8.22 0.03
CA ASP A 72 -3.36 -7.52 -0.06
C ASP A 72 -2.25 -8.43 -0.58
N GLN A 73 -2.22 -9.71 -0.17
CA GLN A 73 -1.28 -10.71 -0.71
C GLN A 73 -1.43 -10.90 -2.23
N ARG A 74 -2.65 -10.93 -2.75
CA ARG A 74 -2.89 -11.00 -4.20
C ARG A 74 -2.42 -9.75 -4.92
N TRP A 75 -2.69 -8.58 -4.36
CA TRP A 75 -2.23 -7.32 -4.90
C TRP A 75 -0.72 -7.19 -4.85
N CYS A 76 -0.09 -7.62 -3.76
CA CYS A 76 1.36 -7.70 -3.65
C CYS A 76 1.96 -8.50 -4.81
N ARG A 77 1.46 -9.72 -5.04
CA ARG A 77 1.93 -10.57 -6.14
C ARG A 77 1.71 -9.90 -7.50
N GLY A 78 0.50 -9.38 -7.76
CA GLY A 78 0.18 -8.71 -9.01
C GLY A 78 1.05 -7.49 -9.27
N ASN A 79 1.31 -6.68 -8.24
CA ASN A 79 2.19 -5.52 -8.37
C ASN A 79 3.66 -5.92 -8.60
N LEU A 80 4.15 -6.99 -7.97
CA LEU A 80 5.50 -7.50 -8.23
C LEU A 80 5.65 -8.06 -9.66
N GLN A 81 4.59 -8.64 -10.25
CA GLN A 81 4.58 -9.04 -11.66
C GLN A 81 4.81 -7.84 -12.60
N HIS A 82 4.39 -6.62 -12.21
CA HIS A 82 4.58 -5.41 -13.00
C HIS A 82 6.05 -5.10 -13.28
N LEU A 83 6.99 -5.49 -12.41
CA LEU A 83 8.42 -5.26 -12.64
C LEU A 83 8.92 -5.90 -13.94
N ARG A 84 8.30 -7.01 -14.37
CA ARG A 84 8.61 -7.67 -15.65
C ARG A 84 8.09 -6.88 -16.85
N LEU A 85 7.13 -5.99 -16.63
CA LEU A 85 6.45 -5.22 -17.68
C LEU A 85 6.94 -3.78 -17.81
N VAL A 86 7.63 -3.23 -16.81
CA VAL A 86 8.13 -1.85 -16.81
C VAL A 86 9.00 -1.55 -18.04
N GLY A 87 9.79 -2.55 -18.49
CA GLY A 87 10.66 -2.45 -19.68
C GLY A 87 9.95 -2.54 -21.02
N THR A 88 8.64 -2.84 -21.06
CA THR A 88 7.90 -3.04 -22.32
C THR A 88 7.98 -1.82 -23.22
N ALA A 89 8.33 -2.06 -24.50
CA ALA A 89 8.47 -0.99 -25.50
C ALA A 89 7.14 -0.24 -25.73
N GLY A 90 7.22 1.08 -25.92
CA GLY A 90 6.07 1.93 -26.23
C GLY A 90 5.20 2.31 -25.01
N LEU A 91 5.46 1.83 -23.81
CA LEU A 91 4.75 2.31 -22.62
C LEU A 91 5.12 3.76 -22.31
N HIS A 92 4.10 4.55 -22.01
CA HIS A 92 4.27 5.94 -21.58
C HIS A 92 5.01 6.02 -20.23
N PRO A 93 5.90 7.02 -19.99
CA PRO A 93 6.65 7.16 -18.72
C PRO A 93 5.78 7.13 -17.47
N VAL A 94 4.63 7.79 -17.48
CA VAL A 94 3.66 7.76 -16.36
C VAL A 94 3.15 6.34 -16.09
N SER A 95 2.88 5.55 -17.14
CA SER A 95 2.46 4.15 -16.96
C SER A 95 3.58 3.31 -16.36
N ARG A 96 4.82 3.49 -16.82
CA ARG A 96 6.01 2.84 -16.21
C ARG A 96 6.17 3.22 -14.75
N PHE A 97 5.99 4.51 -14.42
CA PHE A 97 6.06 4.98 -13.05
C PHE A 97 5.02 4.28 -12.16
N HIS A 98 3.76 4.18 -12.60
CA HIS A 98 2.72 3.50 -11.81
C HIS A 98 3.02 2.00 -11.62
N LEU A 99 3.48 1.29 -12.66
CA LEU A 99 3.87 -0.12 -12.55
C LEU A 99 5.04 -0.31 -11.57
N PHE A 100 6.04 0.55 -11.64
CA PHE A 100 7.20 0.51 -10.75
C PHE A 100 6.83 0.88 -9.32
N HIS A 101 6.12 1.98 -9.13
CA HIS A 101 5.71 2.48 -7.81
C HIS A 101 4.84 1.46 -7.07
N GLY A 102 3.90 0.81 -7.76
CA GLY A 102 3.07 -0.23 -7.16
C GLY A 102 3.90 -1.41 -6.62
N ALA A 103 4.92 -1.84 -7.33
CA ALA A 103 5.81 -2.91 -6.87
C ALA A 103 6.71 -2.47 -5.72
N VAL A 104 7.33 -1.28 -5.83
CA VAL A 104 8.24 -0.76 -4.80
C VAL A 104 7.54 -0.54 -3.48
N SER A 105 6.28 -0.09 -3.48
CA SER A 105 5.52 0.11 -2.24
C SER A 105 5.43 -1.16 -1.38
N TYR A 106 5.32 -2.34 -2.00
CA TYR A 106 5.35 -3.61 -1.28
C TYR A 106 6.76 -3.99 -0.81
N LEU A 107 7.81 -3.68 -1.58
CA LEU A 107 9.19 -3.99 -1.21
C LEU A 107 9.70 -3.17 -0.01
N LEU A 108 9.05 -2.06 0.32
CA LEU A 108 9.41 -1.27 1.50
C LEU A 108 9.12 -2.01 2.81
N SER A 109 8.08 -2.85 2.87
CA SER A 109 7.76 -3.60 4.11
C SER A 109 8.85 -4.56 4.54
N PRO A 110 9.39 -5.46 3.68
CA PRO A 110 10.55 -6.27 4.05
C PRO A 110 11.81 -5.44 4.32
N ALA A 111 12.02 -4.32 3.62
CA ALA A 111 13.15 -3.43 3.89
C ALA A 111 13.08 -2.85 5.32
N TRP A 112 11.91 -2.37 5.74
CA TRP A 112 11.66 -1.93 7.11
C TRP A 112 11.83 -3.05 8.13
N PHE A 113 11.31 -4.24 7.83
CA PHE A 113 11.46 -5.40 8.70
C PHE A 113 12.90 -5.78 8.92
N VAL A 114 13.71 -5.85 7.85
CA VAL A 114 15.15 -6.09 7.93
C VAL A 114 15.86 -5.00 8.73
N LEU A 115 15.53 -3.73 8.49
CA LEU A 115 16.08 -2.61 9.24
C LEU A 115 15.82 -2.74 10.74
N LEU A 116 14.62 -3.12 11.15
CA LEU A 116 14.29 -3.34 12.56
C LEU A 116 15.07 -4.52 13.17
N ILE A 117 15.26 -5.62 12.42
CA ILE A 117 16.08 -6.75 12.87
C ILE A 117 17.53 -6.31 13.06
N VAL A 118 18.11 -5.66 12.04
CA VAL A 118 19.51 -5.17 12.11
C VAL A 118 19.68 -4.23 13.31
N TRP A 119 18.73 -3.33 13.50
CA TRP A 119 18.76 -2.43 14.65
C TRP A 119 18.68 -3.17 15.99
N SER A 120 17.78 -4.15 16.10
CA SER A 120 17.65 -4.98 17.31
C SER A 120 18.93 -5.76 17.62
N LEU A 121 19.64 -6.23 16.58
CA LEU A 121 20.89 -6.97 16.75
C LEU A 121 22.04 -6.05 17.15
N LEU A 122 22.20 -4.92 16.47
CA LEU A 122 23.25 -3.95 16.76
C LEU A 122 23.05 -3.27 18.13
N GLY A 123 21.83 -3.13 18.60
CA GLY A 123 21.51 -2.55 19.92
C GLY A 123 21.80 -3.45 21.12
N LYS A 124 22.17 -4.73 20.90
CA LYS A 124 22.46 -5.68 22.00
C LYS A 124 23.88 -5.58 22.54
N ASP A 125 24.83 -5.12 21.75
CA ASP A 125 26.23 -5.03 22.18
C ASP A 125 26.45 -3.71 22.93
N ALA A 126 26.41 -3.79 24.26
CA ALA A 126 26.54 -2.65 25.16
C ALA A 126 27.96 -2.01 25.16
N GLU A 127 28.96 -2.71 24.62
CA GLU A 127 30.36 -2.28 24.62
C GLU A 127 30.84 -1.63 23.32
N THR A 128 30.05 -1.78 22.23
CA THR A 128 30.33 -1.04 21.00
C THR A 128 29.71 0.35 21.10
N ASN A 129 30.41 1.37 20.60
CA ASN A 129 29.91 2.78 20.48
C ASN A 129 28.66 2.92 19.59
N VAL A 130 27.77 1.92 19.65
CA VAL A 130 26.48 1.97 18.95
C VAL A 130 25.58 2.92 19.71
N ILE A 131 25.18 3.96 19.04
CA ILE A 131 24.25 4.96 19.55
C ILE A 131 22.97 4.27 20.01
N ARG A 132 22.75 4.23 21.31
CA ARG A 132 21.51 3.74 21.89
C ARG A 132 20.45 4.82 21.71
N TYR A 133 19.56 4.61 20.78
CA TYR A 133 18.44 5.54 20.56
C TYR A 133 17.34 5.41 21.64
N PHE A 134 17.31 4.28 22.37
CA PHE A 134 16.33 4.06 23.45
C PHE A 134 17.11 3.69 24.72
N SER A 135 16.88 4.45 25.78
CA SER A 135 17.46 4.16 27.11
C SER A 135 16.41 3.51 28.01
N GLU A 136 16.86 2.91 29.13
CA GLU A 136 15.94 2.40 30.16
C GLU A 136 15.09 3.52 30.77
N ALA A 137 15.65 4.73 30.82
CA ALA A 137 14.93 5.93 31.32
C ALA A 137 13.93 6.46 30.30
N ASN A 138 14.09 6.15 29.01
CA ASN A 138 13.25 6.64 27.95
C ASN A 138 12.93 5.56 26.88
N PRO A 139 12.10 4.55 27.24
CA PRO A 139 11.88 3.39 26.38
C PRO A 139 11.00 3.68 25.16
N PHE A 140 10.26 4.80 25.14
CA PHE A 140 9.32 5.14 24.07
C PHE A 140 9.82 6.21 23.11
N PHE A 141 10.83 6.99 23.50
CA PHE A 141 11.37 8.06 22.70
C PHE A 141 12.87 7.86 22.47
N PRO A 142 13.36 8.05 21.24
CA PRO A 142 14.78 7.89 20.97
C PRO A 142 15.60 9.03 21.58
N ASP A 143 16.71 8.66 22.23
CA ASP A 143 17.77 9.60 22.66
C ASP A 143 18.71 9.82 21.48
N TRP A 144 18.74 11.04 20.93
CA TRP A 144 19.61 11.39 19.82
C TRP A 144 21.01 11.75 20.31
N PRO A 145 22.07 11.40 19.53
CA PRO A 145 23.42 11.81 19.89
C PRO A 145 23.52 13.33 20.03
N PRO A 146 24.32 13.84 20.98
CA PRO A 146 24.53 15.27 21.18
C PRO A 146 24.95 16.03 19.91
N ALA A 147 25.65 15.38 18.99
CA ALA A 147 26.05 15.96 17.70
C ALA A 147 24.88 16.23 16.75
N MET A 148 23.73 15.60 16.96
CA MET A 148 22.49 15.82 16.19
C MET A 148 21.43 16.65 16.96
N SER A 149 21.75 17.08 18.18
CA SER A 149 20.81 17.62 19.18
C SER A 149 20.45 19.09 19.01
N HIS A 150 20.62 19.70 17.83
CA HIS A 150 20.06 21.04 17.57
C HIS A 150 18.53 21.04 17.42
N ILE A 151 17.92 19.86 17.32
CA ILE A 151 16.47 19.67 17.25
C ILE A 151 16.07 18.74 18.40
N ASP A 152 15.13 19.18 19.23
CA ASP A 152 14.53 18.37 20.28
C ASP A 152 13.99 17.06 19.68
N SER A 153 14.30 15.93 20.31
CA SER A 153 13.84 14.59 19.88
C SER A 153 12.34 14.53 19.68
N ALA A 154 11.57 15.21 20.53
CA ALA A 154 10.12 15.28 20.41
C ALA A 154 9.68 16.01 19.13
N VAL A 155 10.37 17.09 18.77
CA VAL A 155 10.10 17.86 17.54
C VAL A 155 10.42 17.00 16.31
N PHE A 156 11.54 16.28 16.31
CA PHE A 156 11.90 15.39 15.21
C PHE A 156 10.87 14.27 15.02
N LEU A 157 10.47 13.62 16.10
CA LEU A 157 9.40 12.60 16.06
C LEU A 157 8.09 13.19 15.57
N ALA A 158 7.71 14.37 16.06
CA ALA A 158 6.50 15.04 15.60
C ALA A 158 6.53 15.32 14.09
N ILE A 159 7.67 15.74 13.55
CA ILE A 159 7.85 15.94 12.11
C ILE A 159 7.73 14.62 11.36
N MET A 160 8.38 13.55 11.81
CA MET A 160 8.28 12.23 11.19
C MET A 160 6.84 11.71 11.15
N TYR A 161 6.13 11.75 12.28
CA TYR A 161 4.73 11.33 12.33
C TYR A 161 3.83 12.24 11.52
N ALA A 162 4.07 13.55 11.51
CA ALA A 162 3.34 14.48 10.65
C ALA A 162 3.51 14.10 9.16
N MET A 163 4.72 13.78 8.71
CA MET A 163 4.98 13.34 7.35
C MET A 163 4.23 12.03 7.02
N LEU A 164 4.28 11.03 7.90
CA LEU A 164 3.59 9.74 7.72
C LEU A 164 2.06 9.91 7.69
N LEU A 165 1.51 10.80 8.50
CA LEU A 165 0.08 11.06 8.59
C LEU A 165 -0.42 12.11 7.59
N THR A 166 0.47 12.83 6.90
CA THR A 166 0.11 13.90 5.96
C THR A 166 -0.99 13.49 4.96
N PRO A 167 -0.94 12.33 4.28
CA PRO A 167 -1.99 11.96 3.34
C PRO A 167 -3.36 11.81 4.01
N LYS A 168 -3.40 11.25 5.23
CA LYS A 168 -4.63 11.07 6.01
C LYS A 168 -5.18 12.42 6.48
N ILE A 169 -4.30 13.27 7.03
CA ILE A 169 -4.65 14.62 7.51
C ILE A 169 -5.15 15.47 6.35
N ALA A 170 -4.46 15.44 5.21
CA ALA A 170 -4.88 16.19 4.02
C ALA A 170 -6.23 15.70 3.50
N GLY A 171 -6.45 14.40 3.42
CA GLY A 171 -7.74 13.81 3.04
C GLY A 171 -8.87 14.21 3.99
N ALA A 172 -8.64 14.09 5.30
CA ALA A 172 -9.59 14.52 6.31
C ALA A 172 -9.87 16.03 6.24
N GLY A 173 -8.83 16.85 6.04
CA GLY A 173 -8.97 18.30 5.88
C GLY A 173 -9.81 18.68 4.67
N ILE A 174 -9.62 18.01 3.53
CA ILE A 174 -10.45 18.22 2.33
C ILE A 174 -11.91 17.86 2.62
N ILE A 175 -12.18 16.72 3.25
CA ILE A 175 -13.56 16.32 3.61
C ILE A 175 -14.16 17.33 4.59
N ALA A 176 -13.39 17.75 5.59
CA ALA A 176 -13.84 18.73 6.59
C ALA A 176 -14.19 20.10 6.00
N ALA A 177 -13.54 20.48 4.89
CA ALA A 177 -13.86 21.73 4.18
C ALA A 177 -15.20 21.72 3.46
N TYR A 178 -15.85 20.52 3.30
CA TYR A 178 -17.13 20.39 2.62
C TYR A 178 -18.25 20.00 3.59
N PRO A 179 -19.14 20.93 4.02
CA PRO A 179 -20.21 20.61 4.98
C PRO A 179 -21.20 19.52 4.53
N LYS A 180 -21.36 19.37 3.20
CA LYS A 180 -22.18 18.27 2.65
C LYS A 180 -21.54 16.90 2.87
N ALA A 181 -20.22 16.79 2.72
CA ALA A 181 -19.49 15.56 2.97
C ALA A 181 -19.54 15.18 4.46
N ILE A 182 -19.32 16.13 5.36
CA ILE A 182 -19.39 15.92 6.81
C ILE A 182 -20.76 15.38 7.25
N ARG A 183 -21.86 15.84 6.63
CA ARG A 183 -23.20 15.32 6.93
C ARG A 183 -23.37 13.84 6.57
N VAL A 184 -22.74 13.38 5.51
CA VAL A 184 -22.75 11.96 5.11
C VAL A 184 -22.10 11.08 6.19
N PHE A 185 -21.09 11.58 6.90
CA PHE A 185 -20.45 10.89 8.02
C PHE A 185 -21.22 11.01 9.36
N GLY A 186 -22.41 11.57 9.38
CA GLY A 186 -23.18 11.76 10.62
C GLY A 186 -22.83 13.01 11.41
N GLY A 187 -22.12 13.97 10.81
CA GLY A 187 -21.73 15.23 11.43
C GLY A 187 -20.26 15.28 11.87
N ARG A 188 -19.86 16.45 12.39
CA ARG A 188 -18.45 16.72 12.73
C ARG A 188 -17.88 15.77 13.79
N ALA A 189 -18.66 15.50 14.84
CA ALA A 189 -18.21 14.64 15.94
C ALA A 189 -18.01 13.20 15.44
N ALA A 190 -18.96 12.63 14.72
CA ALA A 190 -18.85 11.28 14.15
C ALA A 190 -17.67 11.17 13.19
N PHE A 191 -17.47 12.16 12.32
CA PHE A 191 -16.33 12.21 11.41
C PHE A 191 -14.99 12.24 12.15
N LEU A 192 -14.84 13.12 13.17
CA LEU A 192 -13.61 13.22 13.95
C LEU A 192 -13.33 11.92 14.71
N THR A 193 -14.34 11.32 15.34
CA THR A 193 -14.20 10.04 16.03
C THR A 193 -13.77 8.94 15.07
N ALA A 194 -14.40 8.83 13.89
CA ALA A 194 -14.01 7.85 12.88
C ALA A 194 -12.57 8.05 12.41
N PHE A 195 -12.15 9.30 12.19
CA PHE A 195 -10.78 9.62 11.81
C PHE A 195 -9.75 9.24 12.89
N LEU A 196 -10.03 9.56 14.15
CA LEU A 196 -9.14 9.22 15.26
C LEU A 196 -9.03 7.71 15.46
N VAL A 197 -10.16 7.00 15.39
CA VAL A 197 -10.18 5.53 15.46
C VAL A 197 -9.38 4.92 14.31
N GLU A 198 -9.54 5.44 13.09
CA GLU A 198 -8.76 4.98 11.93
C GLU A 198 -7.26 5.18 12.13
N VAL A 199 -6.82 6.32 12.64
CA VAL A 199 -5.40 6.60 12.93
C VAL A 199 -4.86 5.61 13.95
N VAL A 200 -5.57 5.41 15.07
CA VAL A 200 -5.17 4.47 16.13
C VAL A 200 -5.08 3.05 15.59
N LEU A 201 -6.10 2.59 14.86
CA LEU A 201 -6.10 1.25 14.26
C LEU A 201 -4.98 1.09 13.23
N SER A 202 -4.68 2.12 12.43
CA SER A 202 -3.57 2.09 11.47
C SER A 202 -2.23 1.89 12.16
N ILE A 203 -2.01 2.55 13.29
CA ILE A 203 -0.79 2.38 14.09
C ILE A 203 -0.73 0.98 14.71
N ALA A 204 -1.84 0.52 15.29
CA ALA A 204 -1.91 -0.79 15.93
C ALA A 204 -1.72 -1.96 14.93
N TYR A 205 -2.23 -1.83 13.71
CA TYR A 205 -2.09 -2.87 12.68
C TYR A 205 -0.79 -2.79 11.88
N ALA A 206 -0.06 -1.67 11.91
CA ALA A 206 1.15 -1.49 11.13
C ALA A 206 2.18 -2.63 11.27
N PRO A 207 2.55 -3.10 12.50
CA PRO A 207 3.50 -4.20 12.65
C PRO A 207 2.96 -5.53 12.10
N ILE A 208 1.66 -5.80 12.27
CA ILE A 208 1.01 -7.01 11.76
C ILE A 208 1.05 -7.00 10.23
N LEU A 209 0.65 -5.89 9.62
CA LEU A 209 0.65 -5.73 8.17
C LEU A 209 2.05 -5.79 7.58
N MET A 210 3.05 -5.21 8.24
CA MET A 210 4.45 -5.29 7.83
C MET A 210 4.93 -6.74 7.73
N ILE A 211 4.64 -7.56 8.74
CA ILE A 211 4.99 -8.99 8.74
C ILE A 211 4.23 -9.73 7.64
N GLN A 212 2.93 -9.48 7.49
CA GLN A 212 2.13 -10.15 6.46
C GLN A 212 2.55 -9.76 5.03
N GLN A 213 2.87 -8.49 4.79
CA GLN A 213 3.39 -8.02 3.50
C GLN A 213 4.79 -8.57 3.24
N THR A 214 5.67 -8.64 4.24
CA THR A 214 6.98 -9.31 4.11
C THR A 214 6.81 -10.77 3.69
N LYS A 215 5.91 -11.50 4.35
CA LYS A 215 5.59 -12.88 3.95
C LYS A 215 5.01 -12.97 2.53
N ALA A 216 4.16 -12.03 2.15
CA ALA A 216 3.59 -11.96 0.81
C ALA A 216 4.65 -11.72 -0.27
N VAL A 217 5.58 -10.80 -0.02
CA VAL A 217 6.72 -10.53 -0.92
C VAL A 217 7.61 -11.77 -1.07
N LEU A 218 7.99 -12.41 0.03
CA LEU A 218 8.80 -13.62 -0.01
C LEU A 218 8.10 -14.75 -0.77
N ARG A 219 6.80 -14.95 -0.53
CA ARG A 219 6.01 -15.92 -1.30
C ARG A 219 5.97 -15.58 -2.79
N ALA A 220 5.74 -14.32 -3.15
CA ALA A 220 5.69 -13.89 -4.53
C ALA A 220 7.03 -14.07 -5.27
N LEU A 221 8.16 -13.94 -4.56
CA LEU A 221 9.50 -14.11 -5.15
C LEU A 221 9.94 -15.57 -5.24
N PHE A 222 9.61 -16.41 -4.24
CA PHE A 222 10.15 -17.76 -4.10
C PHE A 222 9.14 -18.90 -4.28
N SER A 223 7.84 -18.62 -4.19
CA SER A 223 6.81 -19.64 -4.30
C SER A 223 6.28 -19.75 -5.73
N ARG A 224 5.91 -20.99 -6.10
CA ARG A 224 5.21 -21.28 -7.35
C ARG A 224 3.81 -20.68 -7.31
N SER A 225 3.21 -20.44 -8.49
CA SER A 225 1.89 -19.85 -8.63
C SER A 225 0.83 -20.61 -7.84
N GLU A 226 0.19 -19.94 -6.89
CA GLU A 226 -1.01 -20.44 -6.24
C GLU A 226 -2.22 -20.18 -7.16
N PRO A 227 -3.19 -21.10 -7.24
CA PRO A 227 -4.40 -20.89 -8.02
C PRO A 227 -5.17 -19.67 -7.48
N TRP A 228 -5.84 -18.95 -8.38
CA TRP A 228 -6.71 -17.88 -7.99
C TRP A 228 -7.98 -18.42 -7.34
N GLU A 229 -8.28 -17.99 -6.12
CA GLU A 229 -9.53 -18.28 -5.45
C GLU A 229 -10.35 -16.99 -5.28
N PRO A 230 -11.68 -17.04 -5.54
CA PRO A 230 -12.56 -15.90 -5.32
C PRO A 230 -12.57 -15.48 -3.86
N GLN A 231 -12.57 -14.17 -3.59
CA GLN A 231 -12.72 -13.65 -2.24
C GLN A 231 -14.12 -13.96 -1.71
N ARG A 232 -14.22 -14.44 -0.48
CA ARG A 232 -15.49 -14.56 0.24
C ARG A 232 -16.06 -13.16 0.50
N ARG A 233 -17.35 -12.98 0.19
CA ARG A 233 -18.04 -11.70 0.38
C ARG A 233 -19.10 -11.75 1.50
N ASP A 234 -19.27 -12.92 2.11
CA ASP A 234 -20.14 -13.08 3.25
C ASP A 234 -19.43 -12.53 4.50
N ALA A 235 -20.10 -11.63 5.21
CA ALA A 235 -19.61 -11.02 6.46
C ALA A 235 -19.52 -12.02 7.64
N ARG A 236 -19.56 -13.33 7.37
CA ARG A 236 -19.38 -14.37 8.36
C ARG A 236 -17.91 -14.48 8.72
N GLY A 237 -17.57 -14.24 9.99
CA GLY A 237 -16.21 -14.40 10.50
C GLY A 237 -15.67 -15.81 10.24
N TYR A 238 -14.35 -15.92 10.21
CA TYR A 238 -13.69 -17.22 10.17
C TYR A 238 -13.91 -17.94 11.51
N PRO A 239 -14.17 -19.25 11.51
CA PRO A 239 -14.21 -19.99 12.75
C PRO A 239 -12.84 -19.91 13.43
N LEU A 240 -12.85 -19.71 14.74
CA LEU A 240 -11.65 -19.71 15.59
C LEU A 240 -11.05 -21.10 15.66
#